data_10f95b632835b959dd5ee5bca4aee04b
#
_entry.id   10f95b632835b959dd5ee5bca4aee04b
#
_cell.length_a   1.000
_cell.length_b   1.000
_cell.length_c   1.000
_cell.angle_alpha   90.00
_cell.angle_beta   90.00
_cell.angle_gamma   90.00
#
_symmetry.space_group_name_H-M   'P 1'
#
loop_
_entity.id
_entity.type
_entity.pdbx_description
1 polymer ?
#
loop_
_entity_poly.entity_id
_entity_poly.type
_entity_poly.pdbx_seq_one_letter_code
_entity_poly.pdbx_strand_id
1 'polypeptide(L)'
;GCVERHMSAPSGPYEALWQEGEGLLARCFPSGGVVSGCPLHLSLRLADVPAHRLRCIGAEHSQLQFGRSAVETDPRSGLCRYGACLPGRCRSLTLTMLYPRGQLDAARHLFSLFSPLASLIAVMPVGNMDRWIAYDADERAADQLTQALYTQPVTDVPAAFRLYCLVVPSGEAAAALMGRQLSVRLRRLVLSLGSLYVGAIPLHAVSSGGFGRYLPSVASRLLVQMGGMPWMPRRFASQDTDLIAGFSCSRPSQCFESFSAVTFYNHPARGCCFDLCKAEGKFSLFFASRFRRAYEQFLTDHRDSPPRRLVVYCHRDLPTAALLSLVRWMVPYSEAVPVVLAQVRRTSRAMLRHYAPDAPGCMPPAGTVLGCTDDTFLLFCRDFRPASGSLRAFYPYPLEIRLNHLCADGSLQPLSSAEADGVLVQAFQLVRANPACVDGNPLPLVLSHTDRLLRHRCQEWQLEMADRIAMD
;
A
#
# COMPACT_ATOMS: atom_id res chain seq x y z
N GLY A 1 -20.29 -42.13 -12.90
CA GLY A 1 -20.24 -41.51 -14.21
C GLY A 1 -19.29 -40.34 -14.16
N CYS A 2 -18.10 -40.47 -14.77
CA CYS A 2 -17.22 -39.34 -15.02
C CYS A 2 -17.97 -38.35 -15.91
N VAL A 3 -18.27 -37.19 -15.39
CA VAL A 3 -18.66 -36.05 -16.21
C VAL A 3 -17.40 -35.52 -16.85
N GLU A 4 -17.18 -35.79 -18.12
CA GLU A 4 -16.20 -35.08 -18.94
C GLU A 4 -16.63 -33.61 -18.97
N ARG A 5 -16.01 -32.80 -18.08
CA ARG A 5 -16.06 -31.35 -18.24
C ARG A 5 -15.21 -31.02 -19.47
N HIS A 6 -15.85 -30.57 -20.53
CA HIS A 6 -15.15 -29.90 -21.62
C HIS A 6 -14.35 -28.76 -21.00
N MET A 7 -13.01 -28.91 -20.99
CA MET A 7 -12.12 -27.91 -20.48
C MET A 7 -12.15 -26.71 -21.45
N SER A 8 -12.99 -25.74 -21.15
CA SER A 8 -12.88 -24.41 -21.73
C SER A 8 -11.55 -23.79 -21.29
N ALA A 9 -10.93 -22.94 -22.12
CA ALA A 9 -9.73 -22.23 -21.74
C ALA A 9 -9.96 -21.47 -20.43
N PRO A 10 -8.98 -21.47 -19.48
CA PRO A 10 -9.16 -20.90 -18.16
C PRO A 10 -9.53 -19.42 -18.26
N SER A 11 -10.62 -19.01 -17.59
CA SER A 11 -11.14 -17.64 -17.61
C SER A 11 -10.30 -16.64 -16.77
N GLY A 12 -9.31 -17.16 -16.02
CA GLY A 12 -8.44 -16.33 -15.21
C GLY A 12 -7.26 -17.07 -14.57
N PRO A 13 -6.33 -16.34 -13.95
CA PRO A 13 -5.11 -16.93 -13.42
C PRO A 13 -5.31 -17.87 -12.23
N TYR A 14 -6.36 -17.68 -11.44
CA TYR A 14 -6.72 -18.59 -10.34
C TYR A 14 -7.28 -19.90 -10.86
N GLU A 15 -8.11 -19.85 -11.89
CA GLU A 15 -8.62 -21.03 -12.56
C GLU A 15 -7.50 -21.82 -13.25
N ALA A 16 -6.58 -21.12 -13.92
CA ALA A 16 -5.40 -21.76 -14.51
C ALA A 16 -4.53 -22.47 -13.47
N LEU A 17 -4.31 -21.85 -12.31
CA LEU A 17 -3.56 -22.48 -11.20
C LEU A 17 -4.32 -23.65 -10.58
N TRP A 18 -5.62 -23.56 -10.48
CA TRP A 18 -6.47 -24.67 -10.02
C TRP A 18 -6.32 -25.87 -10.95
N GLN A 19 -6.49 -25.67 -12.26
CA GLN A 19 -6.37 -26.70 -13.27
C GLN A 19 -4.95 -27.29 -13.33
N GLU A 20 -3.92 -26.45 -13.20
CA GLU A 20 -2.53 -26.90 -13.12
C GLU A 20 -2.29 -27.77 -11.87
N GLY A 21 -2.84 -27.36 -10.73
CA GLY A 21 -2.77 -28.11 -9.46
C GLY A 21 -3.47 -29.46 -9.54
N GLU A 22 -4.70 -29.50 -10.06
CA GLU A 22 -5.43 -30.77 -10.28
C GLU A 22 -4.70 -31.66 -11.28
N GLY A 23 -4.18 -31.12 -12.39
CA GLY A 23 -3.41 -31.86 -13.37
C GLY A 23 -2.09 -32.39 -12.83
N LEU A 24 -1.41 -31.63 -11.94
CA LEU A 24 -0.21 -32.08 -11.26
C LEU A 24 -0.52 -33.25 -10.31
N LEU A 25 -1.58 -33.11 -9.48
CA LEU A 25 -2.01 -34.15 -8.55
C LEU A 25 -2.38 -35.45 -9.31
N ALA A 26 -3.14 -35.35 -10.39
CA ALA A 26 -3.53 -36.50 -11.21
C ALA A 26 -2.32 -37.18 -11.85
N ARG A 27 -1.30 -36.45 -12.28
CA ARG A 27 -0.06 -37.00 -12.86
C ARG A 27 0.85 -37.62 -11.82
N CYS A 28 1.05 -36.96 -10.68
CA CYS A 28 1.95 -37.45 -9.63
C CYS A 28 1.33 -38.55 -8.78
N PHE A 29 -0.01 -38.60 -8.69
CA PHE A 29 -0.75 -39.52 -7.80
C PHE A 29 -1.98 -40.14 -8.51
N PRO A 30 -1.81 -40.90 -9.59
CA PRO A 30 -2.89 -41.44 -10.38
C PRO A 30 -3.80 -42.40 -9.59
N SER A 31 -3.33 -42.95 -8.47
CA SER A 31 -4.06 -43.92 -7.63
C SER A 31 -4.64 -43.30 -6.36
N GLY A 32 -4.90 -42.00 -6.32
CA GLY A 32 -5.49 -41.34 -5.15
C GLY A 32 -4.51 -41.01 -4.02
N GLY A 33 -3.24 -40.87 -4.32
CA GLY A 33 -2.30 -40.20 -3.40
C GLY A 33 -1.58 -41.13 -2.41
N VAL A 34 -1.48 -42.39 -2.66
CA VAL A 34 -0.67 -43.33 -1.85
C VAL A 34 0.69 -43.54 -2.54
N VAL A 35 1.79 -43.08 -1.92
CA VAL A 35 3.14 -43.39 -2.37
C VAL A 35 3.54 -44.75 -1.82
N SER A 36 3.57 -45.75 -2.71
CA SER A 36 3.97 -47.14 -2.38
C SER A 36 5.44 -47.13 -1.95
N GLY A 37 5.70 -47.78 -0.79
CA GLY A 37 7.10 -47.95 -0.28
C GLY A 37 7.57 -46.88 0.69
N CYS A 38 6.77 -45.87 1.01
CA CYS A 38 7.11 -44.89 2.04
C CYS A 38 6.41 -45.26 3.37
N PRO A 39 7.12 -45.28 4.54
CA PRO A 39 6.49 -45.56 5.84
C PRO A 39 5.54 -44.43 6.28
N LEU A 40 5.50 -43.30 5.54
CA LEU A 40 4.57 -42.18 5.74
C LEU A 40 3.50 -42.22 4.66
N HIS A 41 2.26 -42.39 5.03
CA HIS A 41 1.12 -42.20 4.15
C HIS A 41 0.95 -40.70 3.86
N LEU A 42 1.59 -40.20 2.80
CA LEU A 42 1.37 -38.85 2.29
C LEU A 42 0.18 -38.88 1.34
N SER A 43 -0.98 -38.41 1.79
CA SER A 43 -2.08 -38.08 0.88
C SER A 43 -2.00 -36.62 0.51
N LEU A 44 -1.63 -36.32 -0.73
CA LEU A 44 -1.73 -34.98 -1.29
C LEU A 44 -3.10 -34.84 -1.96
N ARG A 45 -3.98 -34.04 -1.38
CA ARG A 45 -5.25 -33.66 -1.98
C ARG A 45 -5.49 -32.20 -1.71
N LEU A 46 -6.30 -31.55 -2.55
CA LEU A 46 -6.85 -30.25 -2.22
C LEU A 46 -7.79 -30.46 -1.01
N ALA A 47 -7.41 -29.90 0.13
CA ALA A 47 -8.19 -30.08 1.34
C ALA A 47 -9.42 -29.19 1.30
N ASP A 48 -10.58 -29.80 1.60
CA ASP A 48 -11.81 -29.03 1.81
C ASP A 48 -11.66 -28.15 3.04
N VAL A 49 -12.09 -26.92 2.92
CA VAL A 49 -12.09 -25.97 4.03
C VAL A 49 -13.33 -26.24 4.87
N PRO A 50 -13.19 -26.55 6.17
CA PRO A 50 -14.35 -26.67 7.05
C PRO A 50 -15.18 -25.39 7.07
N ALA A 51 -16.49 -25.50 6.90
CA ALA A 51 -17.39 -24.34 6.78
C ALA A 51 -17.27 -23.34 7.95
N HIS A 52 -17.00 -23.84 9.18
CA HIS A 52 -16.83 -23.00 10.35
C HIS A 52 -15.55 -22.14 10.33
N ARG A 53 -14.58 -22.47 9.47
CA ARG A 53 -13.34 -21.70 9.27
C ARG A 53 -13.43 -20.68 8.14
N LEU A 54 -14.48 -20.77 7.33
CA LEU A 54 -14.72 -19.86 6.22
C LEU A 54 -15.78 -18.84 6.62
N ARG A 55 -15.45 -17.57 6.51
CA ARG A 55 -16.34 -16.44 6.80
C ARG A 55 -16.32 -15.47 5.65
N CYS A 56 -17.37 -14.67 5.52
CA CYS A 56 -17.43 -13.59 4.55
C CYS A 56 -17.79 -12.27 5.26
N ILE A 57 -16.94 -11.28 5.11
CA ILE A 57 -17.23 -9.91 5.55
C ILE A 57 -18.38 -9.39 4.69
N GLY A 58 -19.39 -8.79 5.31
CA GLY A 58 -20.58 -8.30 4.61
C GLY A 58 -20.24 -7.32 3.49
N ALA A 59 -20.99 -7.37 2.40
CA ALA A 59 -20.76 -6.55 1.20
C ALA A 59 -20.81 -5.05 1.49
N GLU A 60 -21.52 -4.62 2.53
CA GLU A 60 -21.59 -3.23 2.99
C GLU A 60 -20.24 -2.67 3.42
N HIS A 61 -19.31 -3.52 3.90
CA HIS A 61 -17.96 -3.13 4.29
C HIS A 61 -17.01 -2.96 3.09
N SER A 62 -17.38 -3.45 1.91
CA SER A 62 -16.63 -3.23 0.68
C SER A 62 -17.00 -1.93 -0.04
N GLN A 63 -18.06 -1.26 0.38
CA GLN A 63 -18.56 -0.03 -0.23
C GLN A 63 -17.63 1.15 0.07
N LEU A 64 -17.27 1.88 -1.00
CA LEU A 64 -16.48 3.10 -0.95
C LEU A 64 -17.33 4.29 -1.40
N GLN A 65 -17.18 5.40 -0.71
CA GLN A 65 -17.83 6.66 -1.03
C GLN A 65 -16.88 7.54 -1.85
N PHE A 66 -17.42 8.15 -2.89
CA PHE A 66 -16.73 9.03 -3.83
C PHE A 66 -17.39 10.42 -3.88
N GLY A 67 -17.02 11.21 -4.86
CA GLY A 67 -17.63 12.51 -5.10
C GLY A 67 -19.15 12.41 -5.24
N ARG A 68 -19.85 13.48 -4.87
CA ARG A 68 -21.32 13.57 -4.84
C ARG A 68 -22.00 12.48 -4.01
N SER A 69 -21.30 11.95 -2.99
CA SER A 69 -21.77 10.84 -2.14
C SER A 69 -22.08 9.55 -2.90
N ALA A 70 -21.56 9.40 -4.12
CA ALA A 70 -21.72 8.18 -4.90
C ALA A 70 -21.00 7.00 -4.23
N VAL A 71 -21.56 5.80 -4.41
CA VAL A 71 -21.06 4.58 -3.79
C VAL A 71 -20.65 3.57 -4.87
N GLU A 72 -19.45 3.03 -4.75
CA GLU A 72 -18.91 2.01 -5.65
C GLU A 72 -18.01 1.07 -4.84
N THR A 73 -17.85 -0.17 -5.30
CA THR A 73 -16.94 -1.13 -4.67
C THR A 73 -15.55 -1.10 -5.30
N ASP A 74 -15.44 -0.84 -6.60
CA ASP A 74 -14.15 -0.71 -7.28
C ASP A 74 -13.61 0.73 -7.16
N PRO A 75 -12.46 0.92 -6.45
CA PRO A 75 -11.90 2.26 -6.23
C PRO A 75 -11.48 2.96 -7.53
N ARG A 76 -11.04 2.21 -8.55
CA ARG A 76 -10.65 2.79 -9.84
C ARG A 76 -11.87 3.25 -10.63
N SER A 77 -12.86 2.39 -10.74
CA SER A 77 -14.11 2.69 -11.43
C SER A 77 -14.84 3.86 -10.77
N GLY A 78 -14.93 3.85 -9.44
CA GLY A 78 -15.56 4.90 -8.66
C GLY A 78 -14.87 6.26 -8.85
N LEU A 79 -13.54 6.31 -8.77
CA LEU A 79 -12.79 7.55 -9.00
C LEU A 79 -12.98 8.09 -10.43
N CYS A 80 -12.96 7.20 -11.43
CA CYS A 80 -13.16 7.60 -12.83
C CYS A 80 -14.56 8.12 -13.12
N ARG A 81 -15.59 7.56 -12.47
CA ARG A 81 -16.99 7.93 -12.73
C ARG A 81 -17.48 9.12 -11.91
N TYR A 82 -17.07 9.20 -10.66
CA TYR A 82 -17.67 10.12 -9.68
C TYR A 82 -16.68 11.15 -9.15
N GLY A 83 -15.39 11.00 -9.45
CA GLY A 83 -14.33 11.84 -8.93
C GLY A 83 -14.04 11.60 -7.44
N ALA A 84 -13.18 12.42 -6.89
CA ALA A 84 -12.71 12.30 -5.51
C ALA A 84 -13.78 12.61 -4.46
N CYS A 85 -13.76 11.87 -3.35
CA CYS A 85 -14.66 12.06 -2.21
C CYS A 85 -14.49 13.44 -1.56
N LEU A 86 -13.23 13.81 -1.27
CA LEU A 86 -12.89 15.14 -0.77
C LEU A 86 -11.84 15.78 -1.69
N PRO A 87 -12.10 16.96 -2.24
CA PRO A 87 -11.16 17.66 -3.10
C PRO A 87 -9.91 18.09 -2.31
N GLY A 88 -8.79 18.24 -3.01
CA GLY A 88 -7.58 18.83 -2.46
C GLY A 88 -7.71 20.34 -2.23
N ARG A 89 -6.66 20.91 -1.62
CA ARG A 89 -6.61 22.35 -1.26
C ARG A 89 -6.53 23.29 -2.46
N CYS A 90 -6.15 22.80 -3.63
CA CYS A 90 -6.03 23.62 -4.84
C CYS A 90 -6.89 23.09 -5.98
N ARG A 91 -7.24 24.00 -6.91
CA ARG A 91 -8.03 23.69 -8.12
C ARG A 91 -7.17 23.67 -9.38
N SER A 92 -5.95 24.19 -9.30
CA SER A 92 -4.98 24.17 -10.40
C SER A 92 -3.59 23.87 -9.89
N LEU A 93 -2.82 23.12 -10.68
CA LEU A 93 -1.43 22.79 -10.40
C LEU A 93 -0.56 23.25 -11.58
N THR A 94 0.46 24.04 -11.30
CA THR A 94 1.47 24.37 -12.30
C THR A 94 2.42 23.20 -12.45
N LEU A 95 2.32 22.51 -13.58
CA LEU A 95 3.11 21.32 -13.90
C LEU A 95 4.38 21.69 -14.65
N THR A 96 5.53 21.41 -14.03
CA THR A 96 6.86 21.55 -14.65
C THR A 96 7.39 20.16 -15.02
N MET A 97 7.72 19.99 -16.31
CA MET A 97 8.32 18.75 -16.82
C MET A 97 9.84 18.86 -16.74
N LEU A 98 10.47 17.82 -16.16
CA LEU A 98 11.91 17.61 -16.14
C LEU A 98 12.18 16.46 -17.12
N TYR A 99 12.85 16.72 -18.24
CA TYR A 99 12.92 15.75 -19.34
C TYR A 99 14.32 15.67 -19.96
N PRO A 100 14.72 14.51 -20.49
CA PRO A 100 16.00 14.35 -21.19
C PRO A 100 16.07 15.27 -22.41
N ARG A 101 17.21 15.90 -22.64
CA ARG A 101 17.45 16.75 -23.81
C ARG A 101 17.11 16.00 -25.12
N GLY A 102 16.40 16.66 -26.02
CA GLY A 102 15.88 16.04 -27.25
C GLY A 102 14.55 15.30 -27.11
N GLN A 103 13.98 15.20 -25.90
CA GLN A 103 12.71 14.49 -25.65
C GLN A 103 11.54 15.44 -25.32
N LEU A 104 11.54 16.65 -25.90
CA LEU A 104 10.49 17.65 -25.66
C LEU A 104 9.11 17.16 -26.08
N ASP A 105 9.00 16.47 -27.21
CA ASP A 105 7.71 15.98 -27.71
C ASP A 105 7.12 14.89 -26.83
N ALA A 106 7.96 14.01 -26.26
CA ALA A 106 7.53 13.05 -25.28
C ALA A 106 7.04 13.73 -23.99
N ALA A 107 7.72 14.79 -23.54
CA ALA A 107 7.29 15.58 -22.39
C ALA A 107 5.95 16.30 -22.67
N ARG A 108 5.75 16.86 -23.87
CA ARG A 108 4.47 17.45 -24.32
C ARG A 108 3.35 16.43 -24.33
N HIS A 109 3.61 15.26 -24.89
CA HIS A 109 2.64 14.18 -24.91
C HIS A 109 2.28 13.73 -23.48
N LEU A 110 3.27 13.53 -22.61
CA LEU A 110 3.01 13.19 -21.20
C LEU A 110 2.19 14.27 -20.50
N PHE A 111 2.47 15.56 -20.76
CA PHE A 111 1.68 16.65 -20.19
C PHE A 111 0.20 16.55 -20.60
N SER A 112 -0.08 16.26 -21.86
CA SER A 112 -1.47 16.09 -22.33
C SER A 112 -2.20 14.93 -21.64
N LEU A 113 -1.47 13.89 -21.23
CA LEU A 113 -2.02 12.75 -20.50
C LEU A 113 -2.44 13.08 -19.05
N PHE A 114 -2.08 14.26 -18.53
CA PHE A 114 -2.56 14.74 -17.22
C PHE A 114 -3.92 15.46 -17.28
N SER A 115 -4.43 15.76 -18.47
CA SER A 115 -5.74 16.46 -18.62
C SER A 115 -6.91 15.82 -17.83
N PRO A 116 -7.01 14.46 -17.69
CA PRO A 116 -8.09 13.85 -16.90
C PRO A 116 -8.02 14.12 -15.38
N LEU A 117 -6.95 14.72 -14.86
CA LEU A 117 -6.92 15.14 -13.44
C LEU A 117 -8.07 16.08 -13.10
N ALA A 118 -8.53 16.88 -14.06
CA ALA A 118 -9.68 17.77 -13.86
C ALA A 118 -10.96 16.99 -13.47
N SER A 119 -11.21 15.86 -14.12
CA SER A 119 -12.38 15.01 -13.81
C SER A 119 -12.15 14.07 -12.62
N LEU A 120 -10.93 13.55 -12.47
CA LEU A 120 -10.61 12.57 -11.41
C LEU A 120 -10.56 13.21 -10.02
N ILE A 121 -9.93 14.39 -9.90
CA ILE A 121 -9.62 15.02 -8.61
C ILE A 121 -9.94 16.51 -8.57
N ALA A 122 -10.68 17.01 -9.55
CA ALA A 122 -11.07 18.42 -9.69
C ALA A 122 -9.87 19.40 -9.70
N VAL A 123 -8.75 19.00 -10.33
CA VAL A 123 -7.53 19.79 -10.44
C VAL A 123 -7.14 19.95 -11.90
N MET A 124 -7.00 21.20 -12.35
CA MET A 124 -6.55 21.54 -13.69
C MET A 124 -5.01 21.60 -13.73
N PRO A 125 -4.34 20.78 -14.53
CA PRO A 125 -2.91 20.93 -14.80
C PRO A 125 -2.68 22.13 -15.72
N VAL A 126 -1.87 23.08 -15.29
CA VAL A 126 -1.46 24.24 -16.09
C VAL A 126 0.03 24.09 -16.41
N GLY A 127 0.40 24.16 -17.68
CA GLY A 127 1.78 24.08 -18.14
C GLY A 127 2.27 25.41 -18.67
N ASN A 128 3.51 25.78 -18.29
CA ASN A 128 4.27 26.81 -18.99
C ASN A 128 5.56 26.15 -19.52
N MET A 129 5.61 25.91 -20.82
CA MET A 129 6.73 25.19 -21.46
C MET A 129 8.06 25.92 -21.32
N ASP A 130 8.06 27.24 -21.19
CA ASP A 130 9.28 28.03 -20.99
C ASP A 130 9.96 27.75 -19.64
N ARG A 131 9.22 27.10 -18.72
CA ARG A 131 9.70 26.70 -17.39
C ARG A 131 10.04 25.22 -17.29
N TRP A 132 9.86 24.48 -18.38
CA TRP A 132 10.25 23.09 -18.40
C TRP A 132 11.77 22.96 -18.48
N ILE A 133 12.32 21.97 -17.80
CA ILE A 133 13.77 21.83 -17.66
C ILE A 133 14.25 20.63 -18.44
N ALA A 134 15.06 20.88 -19.46
CA ALA A 134 15.80 19.85 -20.15
C ALA A 134 17.08 19.51 -19.40
N TYR A 135 17.41 18.22 -19.28
CA TYR A 135 18.64 17.76 -18.65
C TYR A 135 19.37 16.75 -19.53
N ASP A 136 20.68 16.63 -19.36
CA ASP A 136 21.46 15.58 -20.01
C ASP A 136 21.33 14.30 -19.21
N ALA A 137 21.01 13.18 -19.89
CA ALA A 137 20.73 11.89 -19.22
C ALA A 137 22.03 11.15 -18.91
N ASP A 138 22.89 11.79 -18.14
CA ASP A 138 24.20 11.31 -17.68
C ASP A 138 24.32 11.39 -16.14
N GLU A 139 25.50 11.15 -15.61
CA GLU A 139 25.80 11.22 -14.18
C GLU A 139 25.63 12.61 -13.56
N ARG A 140 25.68 13.68 -14.36
CA ARG A 140 25.49 15.08 -13.94
C ARG A 140 24.03 15.51 -13.87
N ALA A 141 23.10 14.65 -14.31
CA ALA A 141 21.67 14.96 -14.36
C ALA A 141 21.12 15.50 -13.03
N ALA A 142 21.56 14.92 -11.90
CA ALA A 142 21.11 15.34 -10.59
C ALA A 142 21.56 16.77 -10.23
N ASP A 143 22.78 17.11 -10.53
CA ASP A 143 23.36 18.43 -10.23
C ASP A 143 22.77 19.50 -11.16
N GLN A 144 22.63 19.19 -12.46
CA GLN A 144 21.97 20.07 -13.43
C GLN A 144 20.54 20.41 -13.00
N LEU A 145 19.74 19.41 -12.64
CA LEU A 145 18.37 19.61 -12.21
C LEU A 145 18.29 20.32 -10.86
N THR A 146 19.21 20.03 -9.93
CA THR A 146 19.28 20.71 -8.65
C THR A 146 19.57 22.20 -8.85
N GLN A 147 20.60 22.53 -9.63
CA GLN A 147 20.94 23.90 -9.97
C GLN A 147 19.77 24.61 -10.66
N ALA A 148 19.19 23.99 -11.68
CA ALA A 148 18.08 24.56 -12.41
C ALA A 148 16.86 24.85 -11.54
N LEU A 149 16.54 23.97 -10.57
CA LEU A 149 15.42 24.17 -9.65
C LEU A 149 15.68 25.33 -8.66
N TYR A 150 16.92 25.52 -8.20
CA TYR A 150 17.27 26.64 -7.34
C TYR A 150 17.35 27.98 -8.08
N THR A 151 17.72 27.95 -9.35
CA THR A 151 17.86 29.17 -10.16
C THR A 151 16.57 29.56 -10.89
N GLN A 152 15.52 28.74 -10.80
CA GLN A 152 14.22 29.12 -11.37
C GLN A 152 13.73 30.45 -10.77
N PRO A 153 13.26 31.37 -11.62
CA PRO A 153 12.74 32.65 -11.12
C PRO A 153 11.57 32.41 -10.18
N VAL A 154 11.54 33.20 -9.10
CA VAL A 154 10.42 33.21 -8.15
C VAL A 154 9.13 33.45 -8.94
N THR A 155 8.15 32.61 -8.69
CA THR A 155 6.83 32.70 -9.34
C THR A 155 5.82 33.17 -8.33
N ASP A 156 4.77 33.86 -8.77
CA ASP A 156 3.61 34.21 -7.95
C ASP A 156 2.77 32.99 -7.54
N VAL A 157 3.10 31.82 -8.11
CA VAL A 157 2.45 30.55 -7.76
C VAL A 157 3.06 30.02 -6.47
N PRO A 158 2.28 29.84 -5.39
CA PRO A 158 2.75 29.22 -4.16
C PRO A 158 3.38 27.84 -4.40
N ALA A 159 4.43 27.52 -3.68
CA ALA A 159 5.16 26.25 -3.83
C ALA A 159 4.24 25.03 -3.73
N ALA A 160 3.26 25.06 -2.83
CA ALA A 160 2.27 23.99 -2.66
C ALA A 160 1.39 23.71 -3.89
N PHE A 161 1.41 24.61 -4.88
CA PHE A 161 0.64 24.47 -6.14
C PHE A 161 1.55 24.19 -7.34
N ARG A 162 2.84 23.90 -7.10
CA ARG A 162 3.79 23.48 -8.14
C ARG A 162 3.94 21.97 -8.09
N LEU A 163 3.83 21.36 -9.25
CA LEU A 163 3.98 19.93 -9.44
C LEU A 163 5.14 19.65 -10.39
N TYR A 164 6.06 18.83 -9.95
CA TYR A 164 7.19 18.41 -10.77
C TYR A 164 7.02 16.95 -11.20
N CYS A 165 7.28 16.69 -12.48
CA CYS A 165 7.24 15.38 -13.10
C CYS A 165 8.58 15.10 -13.80
N LEU A 166 9.25 14.03 -13.41
CA LEU A 166 10.50 13.60 -14.02
C LEU A 166 10.23 12.56 -15.11
N VAL A 167 10.64 12.86 -16.34
CA VAL A 167 10.71 11.89 -17.42
C VAL A 167 12.10 11.27 -17.42
N VAL A 168 12.19 9.95 -17.44
CA VAL A 168 13.48 9.24 -17.46
C VAL A 168 13.64 8.41 -18.73
N PRO A 169 14.87 8.27 -19.27
CA PRO A 169 15.13 7.43 -20.42
C PRO A 169 14.66 6.00 -20.16
N SER A 170 14.26 5.33 -21.24
CA SER A 170 13.98 3.89 -21.24
C SER A 170 15.23 3.19 -21.75
N GLY A 171 15.69 2.16 -21.07
CA GLY A 171 16.85 1.43 -21.51
C GLY A 171 17.35 0.42 -20.46
N GLU A 172 18.61 0.06 -20.57
CA GLU A 172 19.29 -0.94 -19.76
C GLU A 172 19.24 -0.71 -18.24
N ALA A 173 19.64 -1.70 -17.47
CA ALA A 173 19.61 -1.68 -16.01
C ALA A 173 20.31 -0.45 -15.39
N ALA A 174 21.36 0.07 -16.03
CA ALA A 174 22.09 1.27 -15.62
C ALA A 174 21.19 2.54 -15.70
N ALA A 175 20.47 2.72 -16.80
CA ALA A 175 19.53 3.85 -16.96
C ALA A 175 18.37 3.80 -15.96
N ALA A 176 17.89 2.58 -15.63
CA ALA A 176 16.86 2.39 -14.62
C ALA A 176 17.37 2.66 -13.20
N LEU A 177 18.64 2.34 -12.91
CA LEU A 177 19.28 2.64 -11.62
C LEU A 177 19.49 4.15 -11.46
N MET A 178 20.07 4.80 -12.47
CA MET A 178 20.24 6.26 -12.52
C MET A 178 18.91 6.99 -12.34
N GLY A 179 17.87 6.58 -13.07
CA GLY A 179 16.54 7.17 -12.94
C GLY A 179 15.95 7.04 -11.54
N ARG A 180 16.20 5.92 -10.84
CA ARG A 180 15.77 5.73 -9.44
C ARG A 180 16.51 6.67 -8.49
N GLN A 181 17.83 6.76 -8.58
CA GLN A 181 18.64 7.66 -7.75
C GLN A 181 18.26 9.12 -7.99
N LEU A 182 18.17 9.52 -9.25
CA LEU A 182 17.74 10.86 -9.64
C LEU A 182 16.35 11.19 -9.08
N SER A 183 15.39 10.27 -9.19
CA SER A 183 14.04 10.45 -8.65
C SER A 183 14.03 10.65 -7.13
N VAL A 184 14.88 9.95 -6.38
CA VAL A 184 14.97 10.10 -4.92
C VAL A 184 15.56 11.46 -4.53
N ARG A 185 16.66 11.88 -5.18
CA ARG A 185 17.29 13.20 -4.95
C ARG A 185 16.33 14.34 -5.27
N LEU A 186 15.68 14.30 -6.44
CA LEU A 186 14.72 15.32 -6.85
C LEU A 186 13.48 15.35 -5.93
N ARG A 187 12.97 14.20 -5.52
CA ARG A 187 11.85 14.17 -4.57
C ARG A 187 12.20 14.90 -3.28
N ARG A 188 13.38 14.63 -2.69
CA ARG A 188 13.84 15.30 -1.49
C ARG A 188 13.91 16.82 -1.70
N LEU A 189 14.51 17.25 -2.79
CA LEU A 189 14.64 18.66 -3.14
C LEU A 189 13.26 19.32 -3.36
N VAL A 190 12.41 18.74 -4.18
CA VAL A 190 11.08 19.28 -4.49
C VAL A 190 10.20 19.40 -3.23
N LEU A 191 10.24 18.38 -2.37
CA LEU A 191 9.50 18.42 -1.10
C LEU A 191 10.10 19.44 -0.11
N SER A 192 11.42 19.63 -0.07
CA SER A 192 12.04 20.68 0.76
C SER A 192 11.67 22.08 0.30
N LEU A 193 11.37 22.26 -0.99
CA LEU A 193 10.80 23.49 -1.56
C LEU A 193 9.28 23.63 -1.30
N GLY A 194 8.66 22.72 -0.57
CA GLY A 194 7.22 22.71 -0.30
C GLY A 194 6.33 22.36 -1.51
N SER A 195 6.93 21.83 -2.57
CA SER A 195 6.26 21.53 -3.84
C SER A 195 5.85 20.03 -3.94
N LEU A 196 5.00 19.69 -4.91
CA LEU A 196 4.51 18.34 -5.14
C LEU A 196 5.40 17.61 -6.16
N TYR A 197 5.51 16.29 -6.03
CA TYR A 197 6.28 15.45 -6.93
C TYR A 197 5.51 14.21 -7.38
N VAL A 198 5.32 14.04 -8.68
CA VAL A 198 4.66 12.85 -9.25
C VAL A 198 5.52 11.60 -9.13
N GLY A 199 6.82 11.74 -9.43
CA GLY A 199 7.77 10.64 -9.55
C GLY A 199 8.45 10.60 -10.92
N ALA A 200 9.25 9.56 -11.13
CA ALA A 200 9.89 9.30 -12.41
C ALA A 200 8.96 8.46 -13.31
N ILE A 201 8.76 8.93 -14.53
CA ILE A 201 7.95 8.26 -15.55
C ILE A 201 8.88 7.85 -16.71
N PRO A 202 9.04 6.54 -16.97
CA PRO A 202 9.88 6.08 -18.07
C PRO A 202 9.28 6.44 -19.43
N LEU A 203 10.14 6.82 -20.39
CA LEU A 203 9.72 7.18 -21.76
C LEU A 203 8.88 6.09 -22.44
N HIS A 204 9.22 4.81 -22.26
CA HIS A 204 8.42 3.72 -22.84
C HIS A 204 6.99 3.67 -22.31
N ALA A 205 6.75 4.07 -21.06
CA ALA A 205 5.40 4.13 -20.51
C ALA A 205 4.57 5.26 -21.13
N VAL A 206 5.23 6.32 -21.58
CA VAL A 206 4.60 7.43 -22.32
C VAL A 206 4.26 6.98 -23.75
N SER A 207 5.24 6.40 -24.46
CA SER A 207 5.11 6.01 -25.87
C SER A 207 4.13 4.85 -26.07
N SER A 208 4.04 3.91 -25.14
CA SER A 208 3.16 2.73 -25.24
C SER A 208 1.69 3.01 -24.90
N GLY A 209 1.33 4.25 -24.58
CA GLY A 209 -0.02 4.59 -24.09
C GLY A 209 -0.36 3.96 -22.71
N GLY A 210 0.62 3.30 -22.09
CA GLY A 210 0.44 2.61 -20.80
C GLY A 210 0.18 3.56 -19.62
N PHE A 211 0.62 4.81 -19.72
CA PHE A 211 0.51 5.78 -18.62
C PHE A 211 -0.94 6.06 -18.22
N GLY A 212 -1.88 6.11 -19.17
CA GLY A 212 -3.30 6.33 -18.88
C GLY A 212 -3.89 5.32 -17.88
N ARG A 213 -3.36 4.09 -17.88
CA ARG A 213 -3.78 3.05 -16.92
C ARG A 213 -3.31 3.34 -15.49
N TYR A 214 -2.21 4.07 -15.32
CA TYR A 214 -1.65 4.46 -14.01
C TYR A 214 -2.18 5.79 -13.51
N LEU A 215 -2.84 6.57 -14.37
CA LEU A 215 -3.29 7.91 -14.04
C LEU A 215 -4.22 7.97 -12.82
N PRO A 216 -5.20 7.04 -12.60
CA PRO A 216 -6.00 7.02 -11.38
C PRO A 216 -5.17 6.86 -10.11
N SER A 217 -4.10 6.06 -10.16
CA SER A 217 -3.17 5.88 -9.04
C SER A 217 -2.33 7.13 -8.79
N VAL A 218 -1.88 7.79 -9.86
CA VAL A 218 -1.16 9.06 -9.77
C VAL A 218 -2.07 10.14 -9.19
N ALA A 219 -3.29 10.25 -9.71
CA ALA A 219 -4.32 11.20 -9.24
C ALA A 219 -4.62 11.01 -7.75
N SER A 220 -4.83 9.77 -7.31
CA SER A 220 -5.09 9.46 -5.90
C SER A 220 -3.94 9.89 -5.00
N ARG A 221 -2.69 9.62 -5.40
CA ARG A 221 -1.50 10.01 -4.63
C ARG A 221 -1.29 11.52 -4.56
N LEU A 222 -1.50 12.21 -5.68
CA LEU A 222 -1.44 13.67 -5.72
C LEU A 222 -2.50 14.28 -4.83
N LEU A 223 -3.73 13.78 -4.92
CA LEU A 223 -4.84 14.28 -4.11
C LEU A 223 -4.54 14.16 -2.60
N VAL A 224 -3.99 13.03 -2.16
CA VAL A 224 -3.58 12.84 -0.75
C VAL A 224 -2.47 13.82 -0.35
N GLN A 225 -1.49 14.09 -1.21
CA GLN A 225 -0.45 15.12 -0.95
C GLN A 225 -1.05 16.52 -0.81
N MET A 226 -2.14 16.80 -1.50
CA MET A 226 -2.89 18.07 -1.40
C MET A 226 -3.89 18.10 -0.23
N GLY A 227 -3.89 17.09 0.64
CA GLY A 227 -4.81 16.99 1.78
C GLY A 227 -6.24 16.63 1.42
N GLY A 228 -6.48 16.14 0.20
CA GLY A 228 -7.76 15.59 -0.22
C GLY A 228 -7.85 14.07 -0.02
N MET A 229 -9.01 13.50 -0.36
CA MET A 229 -9.29 12.08 -0.19
C MET A 229 -9.97 11.52 -1.43
N PRO A 230 -9.36 10.53 -2.11
CA PRO A 230 -9.91 9.99 -3.34
C PRO A 230 -11.22 9.22 -3.08
N TRP A 231 -11.29 8.43 -2.03
CA TRP A 231 -12.48 7.71 -1.54
C TRP A 231 -12.32 7.37 -0.06
N MET A 232 -13.41 7.02 0.58
CA MET A 232 -13.42 6.53 1.96
C MET A 232 -14.35 5.30 2.07
N PRO A 233 -14.14 4.39 3.01
CA PRO A 233 -15.14 3.38 3.35
C PRO A 233 -16.44 4.07 3.75
N ARG A 234 -17.56 3.63 3.17
CA ARG A 234 -18.88 4.20 3.48
C ARG A 234 -19.28 4.02 4.95
N ARG A 235 -18.91 2.88 5.50
CA ARG A 235 -19.04 2.59 6.93
C ARG A 235 -17.70 2.08 7.42
N PHE A 236 -17.14 2.68 8.42
CA PHE A 236 -15.90 2.23 9.02
C PHE A 236 -16.22 1.59 10.37
N ALA A 237 -15.93 0.29 10.53
CA ALA A 237 -16.40 -0.52 11.65
C ALA A 237 -15.92 -0.05 13.04
N SER A 238 -14.81 0.69 13.09
CA SER A 238 -14.21 1.22 14.32
C SER A 238 -14.09 2.73 14.32
N GLN A 239 -14.96 3.40 13.58
CA GLN A 239 -14.87 4.84 13.31
C GLN A 239 -14.78 5.69 14.58
N ASP A 240 -15.45 5.25 15.64
CA ASP A 240 -15.60 6.01 16.88
C ASP A 240 -15.16 5.25 18.13
N THR A 241 -14.44 4.15 17.98
CA THR A 241 -14.17 3.27 19.13
C THR A 241 -12.72 2.83 19.27
N ASP A 242 -11.96 2.69 18.20
CA ASP A 242 -10.60 2.15 18.26
C ASP A 242 -9.56 3.22 17.88
N LEU A 243 -8.48 3.31 18.66
CA LEU A 243 -7.26 3.99 18.21
C LEU A 243 -6.41 3.00 17.41
N ILE A 244 -6.07 3.37 16.18
CA ILE A 244 -5.37 2.48 15.25
C ILE A 244 -3.95 2.98 15.05
N ALA A 245 -2.97 2.08 15.12
CA ALA A 245 -1.58 2.39 14.85
C ALA A 245 -0.98 1.45 13.79
N GLY A 246 -0.10 1.98 12.95
CA GLY A 246 0.79 1.22 12.10
C GLY A 246 2.21 1.31 12.63
N PHE A 247 2.93 0.20 12.70
CA PHE A 247 4.31 0.14 13.12
C PHE A 247 5.16 -0.65 12.13
N SER A 248 6.29 -0.09 11.74
CA SER A 248 7.30 -0.75 10.92
C SER A 248 8.71 -0.38 11.35
N CYS A 249 9.67 -1.26 11.07
CA CYS A 249 11.09 -0.97 11.23
C CYS A 249 11.88 -1.35 9.97
N SER A 250 13.02 -0.70 9.76
CA SER A 250 13.93 -1.01 8.66
C SER A 250 14.54 -2.40 8.85
N ARG A 251 14.88 -3.04 7.73
CA ARG A 251 15.62 -4.32 7.74
C ARG A 251 17.09 -4.03 7.45
N PRO A 252 18.02 -4.83 8.02
CA PRO A 252 19.45 -4.69 7.74
C PRO A 252 19.81 -4.72 6.25
N SER A 253 19.01 -5.45 5.44
CA SER A 253 19.17 -5.49 3.97
C SER A 253 18.78 -4.19 3.27
N GLN A 254 18.05 -3.29 3.94
CA GLN A 254 17.62 -2.01 3.38
C GLN A 254 18.51 -0.85 3.84
N CYS A 255 19.02 -0.95 5.08
CA CYS A 255 19.78 0.10 5.71
C CYS A 255 20.55 -0.49 6.89
N PHE A 256 21.85 -0.16 7.04
CA PHE A 256 22.64 -0.59 8.21
C PHE A 256 22.18 0.10 9.48
N GLU A 257 21.61 1.31 9.37
CA GLU A 257 20.98 1.98 10.51
C GLU A 257 19.56 1.46 10.72
N SER A 258 19.19 1.32 11.99
CA SER A 258 17.85 0.93 12.36
C SER A 258 16.93 2.16 12.43
N PHE A 259 15.90 2.17 11.61
CA PHE A 259 14.83 3.16 11.66
C PHE A 259 13.51 2.49 12.04
N SER A 260 12.69 3.20 12.78
CA SER A 260 11.32 2.79 13.09
C SER A 260 10.35 3.90 12.72
N ALA A 261 9.19 3.53 12.22
CA ALA A 261 8.12 4.46 11.90
C ALA A 261 6.82 4.04 12.58
N VAL A 262 6.06 5.01 13.00
CA VAL A 262 4.72 4.82 13.55
C VAL A 262 3.73 5.78 12.88
N THR A 263 2.53 5.31 12.67
CA THR A 263 1.42 6.08 12.12
C THR A 263 0.21 5.85 13.01
N PHE A 264 -0.42 6.89 13.50
CA PHE A 264 -1.69 6.81 14.23
C PHE A 264 -2.84 7.29 13.36
N TYR A 265 -3.98 6.64 13.50
CA TYR A 265 -5.16 6.89 12.70
C TYR A 265 -6.41 6.78 13.57
N ASN A 266 -7.17 7.85 13.66
CA ASN A 266 -8.38 7.90 14.46
C ASN A 266 -9.66 8.09 13.64
N HIS A 267 -9.53 8.61 12.40
CA HIS A 267 -10.68 8.85 11.54
C HIS A 267 -10.28 8.88 10.05
N PRO A 268 -11.06 8.23 9.14
CA PRO A 268 -10.76 8.23 7.70
C PRO A 268 -10.62 9.61 7.07
N ALA A 269 -11.39 10.59 7.53
CA ALA A 269 -11.41 11.94 6.97
C ALA A 269 -10.42 12.92 7.61
N ARG A 270 -9.77 12.59 8.72
CA ARG A 270 -8.97 13.55 9.50
C ARG A 270 -7.46 13.31 9.48
N GLY A 271 -7.01 12.44 8.62
CA GLY A 271 -5.59 12.23 8.39
C GLY A 271 -4.89 11.44 9.50
N CYS A 272 -3.71 11.00 9.16
CA CYS A 272 -2.83 10.24 10.03
C CYS A 272 -1.75 11.15 10.61
N CYS A 273 -1.43 11.00 11.88
CA CYS A 273 -0.19 11.51 12.42
C CYS A 273 0.94 10.58 11.98
N PHE A 274 1.88 11.08 11.18
CA PHE A 274 3.05 10.32 10.74
C PHE A 274 4.25 10.71 11.56
N ASP A 275 5.09 9.73 11.88
CA ASP A 275 6.37 10.01 12.45
C ASP A 275 7.43 8.94 12.20
N LEU A 276 8.69 9.37 12.19
CA LEU A 276 9.86 8.57 11.93
C LEU A 276 10.88 8.76 13.05
N CYS A 277 11.45 7.68 13.55
CA CYS A 277 12.50 7.69 14.56
C CYS A 277 13.74 6.91 14.09
N LYS A 278 14.93 7.42 14.40
CA LYS A 278 16.17 6.66 14.36
C LYS A 278 16.24 5.79 15.63
N ALA A 279 16.37 4.47 15.47
CA ALA A 279 16.07 3.48 16.52
C ALA A 279 17.13 3.31 17.61
N GLU A 280 18.15 4.13 17.73
CA GLU A 280 19.14 3.95 18.78
C GLU A 280 18.67 4.53 20.12
N GLY A 281 18.28 3.65 21.05
CA GLY A 281 18.07 3.93 22.49
C GLY A 281 16.92 4.86 22.88
N LYS A 282 16.27 5.53 21.91
CA LYS A 282 15.23 6.55 22.15
C LYS A 282 13.83 6.14 21.64
N PHE A 283 13.66 4.91 21.16
CA PHE A 283 12.40 4.46 20.58
C PHE A 283 11.23 4.55 21.58
N SER A 284 11.46 4.14 22.83
CA SER A 284 10.44 4.18 23.87
C SER A 284 9.92 5.60 24.16
N LEU A 285 10.81 6.57 24.27
CA LEU A 285 10.44 7.97 24.50
C LEU A 285 9.72 8.57 23.30
N PHE A 286 10.22 8.28 22.11
CA PHE A 286 9.60 8.73 20.87
C PHE A 286 8.19 8.21 20.70
N PHE A 287 7.98 6.91 20.84
CA PHE A 287 6.67 6.31 20.71
C PHE A 287 5.72 6.81 21.81
N ALA A 288 6.17 6.90 23.07
CA ALA A 288 5.38 7.42 24.17
C ALA A 288 4.86 8.84 23.91
N SER A 289 5.73 9.74 23.42
CA SER A 289 5.33 11.11 23.08
C SER A 289 4.29 11.16 21.96
N ARG A 290 4.43 10.28 20.95
CA ARG A 290 3.53 10.22 19.80
C ARG A 290 2.20 9.55 20.13
N PHE A 291 2.24 8.49 20.94
CA PHE A 291 1.03 7.87 21.45
C PHE A 291 0.24 8.84 22.30
N ARG A 292 0.89 9.54 23.25
CA ARG A 292 0.23 10.53 24.09
C ARG A 292 -0.50 11.58 23.23
N ARG A 293 0.17 12.14 22.23
CA ARG A 293 -0.43 13.10 21.32
C ARG A 293 -1.60 12.52 20.53
N ALA A 294 -1.47 11.30 20.02
CA ALA A 294 -2.55 10.62 19.29
C ALA A 294 -3.75 10.32 20.20
N TYR A 295 -3.49 9.93 21.45
CA TYR A 295 -4.51 9.67 22.45
C TYR A 295 -5.25 10.95 22.86
N GLU A 296 -4.53 12.03 23.15
CA GLU A 296 -5.10 13.35 23.45
C GLU A 296 -5.96 13.86 22.27
N GLN A 297 -5.48 13.69 21.05
CA GLN A 297 -6.27 14.02 19.87
C GLN A 297 -7.51 13.16 19.75
N PHE A 298 -7.41 11.86 20.02
CA PHE A 298 -8.55 10.95 20.02
C PHE A 298 -9.61 11.39 21.04
N LEU A 299 -9.22 11.72 22.28
CA LEU A 299 -10.13 12.24 23.31
C LEU A 299 -10.82 13.52 22.82
N THR A 300 -10.06 14.47 22.29
CA THR A 300 -10.61 15.73 21.75
C THR A 300 -11.65 15.48 20.66
N ASP A 301 -11.37 14.55 19.75
CA ASP A 301 -12.27 14.23 18.64
C ASP A 301 -13.52 13.44 19.09
N HIS A 302 -13.46 12.75 20.23
CA HIS A 302 -14.51 11.87 20.75
C HIS A 302 -15.12 12.35 22.08
N ARG A 303 -15.06 13.67 22.36
CA ARG A 303 -15.66 14.29 23.56
C ARG A 303 -15.23 13.61 24.85
N ASP A 304 -13.93 13.45 25.02
CA ASP A 304 -13.26 12.82 26.17
C ASP A 304 -13.59 11.33 26.41
N SER A 305 -14.22 10.69 25.42
CA SER A 305 -14.43 9.24 25.49
C SER A 305 -13.13 8.51 25.11
N PRO A 306 -12.59 7.63 26.00
CA PRO A 306 -11.37 6.91 25.71
C PRO A 306 -11.58 5.88 24.58
N PRO A 307 -10.52 5.52 23.84
CA PRO A 307 -10.63 4.47 22.84
C PRO A 307 -10.97 3.14 23.50
N ARG A 308 -11.85 2.37 22.88
CA ARG A 308 -12.23 1.02 23.32
C ARG A 308 -11.01 0.11 23.40
N ARG A 309 -10.09 0.26 22.46
CA ARG A 309 -8.83 -0.47 22.36
C ARG A 309 -7.84 0.24 21.45
N LEU A 310 -6.57 -0.11 21.58
CA LEU A 310 -5.51 0.25 20.65
C LEU A 310 -5.23 -0.96 19.76
N VAL A 311 -5.39 -0.81 18.43
CA VAL A 311 -5.05 -1.85 17.44
C VAL A 311 -3.77 -1.47 16.73
N VAL A 312 -2.71 -2.27 16.90
CA VAL A 312 -1.40 -2.02 16.29
C VAL A 312 -1.17 -2.98 15.13
N TYR A 313 -1.18 -2.45 13.92
CA TYR A 313 -0.80 -3.18 12.73
C TYR A 313 0.70 -3.15 12.54
N CYS A 314 1.34 -4.31 12.46
CA CYS A 314 2.76 -4.45 12.23
C CYS A 314 3.06 -5.62 11.28
N HIS A 315 4.26 -5.67 10.72
CA HIS A 315 4.65 -6.81 9.91
C HIS A 315 4.94 -8.03 10.78
N ARG A 316 4.47 -9.21 10.34
CA ARG A 316 4.75 -10.48 11.03
C ARG A 316 6.25 -10.81 11.04
N ASP A 317 6.97 -10.42 10.00
CA ASP A 317 8.39 -10.68 9.83
C ASP A 317 9.27 -9.58 10.49
N LEU A 318 8.77 -8.91 11.52
CA LEU A 318 9.59 -7.99 12.31
C LEU A 318 10.74 -8.75 12.97
N PRO A 319 11.94 -8.16 13.06
CA PRO A 319 13.00 -8.70 13.89
C PRO A 319 12.50 -8.91 15.32
N THR A 320 12.85 -10.03 15.93
CA THR A 320 12.41 -10.38 17.30
C THR A 320 12.70 -9.26 18.30
N ALA A 321 13.88 -8.63 18.20
CA ALA A 321 14.24 -7.50 19.05
C ALA A 321 13.30 -6.29 18.90
N ALA A 322 12.85 -6.00 17.67
CA ALA A 322 11.92 -4.91 17.42
C ALA A 322 10.52 -5.23 17.96
N LEU A 323 10.05 -6.47 17.77
CA LEU A 323 8.79 -6.93 18.36
C LEU A 323 8.80 -6.89 19.88
N LEU A 324 9.87 -7.40 20.51
CA LEU A 324 10.03 -7.35 21.96
C LEU A 324 10.08 -5.92 22.49
N SER A 325 10.76 -5.02 21.78
CA SER A 325 10.79 -3.61 22.14
C SER A 325 9.41 -2.96 22.05
N LEU A 326 8.65 -3.26 21.00
CA LEU A 326 7.27 -2.82 20.85
C LEU A 326 6.39 -3.34 21.99
N VAL A 327 6.43 -4.64 22.28
CA VAL A 327 5.65 -5.28 23.34
C VAL A 327 5.96 -4.66 24.70
N ARG A 328 7.23 -4.61 25.10
CA ARG A 328 7.67 -4.01 26.39
C ARG A 328 7.19 -2.58 26.54
N TRP A 329 7.18 -1.85 25.45
CA TRP A 329 6.76 -0.46 25.47
C TRP A 329 5.24 -0.32 25.62
N MET A 330 4.45 -1.25 25.07
CA MET A 330 2.99 -1.20 25.08
C MET A 330 2.38 -1.76 26.35
N VAL A 331 3.08 -2.62 27.11
CA VAL A 331 2.61 -3.23 28.36
C VAL A 331 2.03 -2.20 29.34
N PRO A 332 2.66 -1.04 29.63
CA PRO A 332 2.11 -0.06 30.56
C PRO A 332 0.76 0.52 30.15
N TYR A 333 0.43 0.48 28.86
CA TYR A 333 -0.83 1.01 28.33
C TYR A 333 -1.93 -0.06 28.28
N SER A 334 -1.59 -1.35 28.37
CA SER A 334 -2.55 -2.45 28.32
C SER A 334 -3.45 -2.50 29.55
N GLU A 335 -3.04 -1.89 30.67
CA GLU A 335 -3.88 -1.76 31.88
C GLU A 335 -4.98 -0.70 31.70
N ALA A 336 -4.69 0.38 30.96
CA ALA A 336 -5.63 1.48 30.74
C ALA A 336 -6.50 1.29 29.50
N VAL A 337 -5.93 0.71 28.42
CA VAL A 337 -6.59 0.50 27.12
C VAL A 337 -6.19 -0.88 26.60
N PRO A 338 -7.13 -1.80 26.33
CA PRO A 338 -6.81 -3.09 25.73
C PRO A 338 -6.01 -2.92 24.44
N VAL A 339 -4.90 -3.65 24.34
CA VAL A 339 -4.01 -3.58 23.17
C VAL A 339 -4.12 -4.85 22.34
N VAL A 340 -4.39 -4.68 21.05
CA VAL A 340 -4.43 -5.76 20.06
C VAL A 340 -3.27 -5.61 19.09
N LEU A 341 -2.48 -6.66 18.92
CA LEU A 341 -1.46 -6.76 17.90
C LEU A 341 -2.03 -7.48 16.67
N ALA A 342 -2.08 -6.77 15.56
CA ALA A 342 -2.45 -7.30 14.26
C ALA A 342 -1.18 -7.44 13.38
N GLN A 343 -0.60 -8.64 13.41
CA GLN A 343 0.61 -8.95 12.65
C GLN A 343 0.24 -9.34 11.22
N VAL A 344 0.62 -8.52 10.25
CA VAL A 344 0.25 -8.67 8.84
C VAL A 344 1.43 -9.19 8.03
N ARG A 345 1.17 -10.16 7.18
CA ARG A 345 2.13 -10.70 6.21
C ARG A 345 1.48 -10.84 4.84
N ARG A 346 2.21 -10.48 3.80
CA ARG A 346 1.80 -10.83 2.43
C ARG A 346 2.14 -12.28 2.18
N THR A 347 1.17 -13.05 1.74
CA THR A 347 1.45 -14.42 1.32
C THR A 347 2.21 -14.45 -0.02
N SER A 348 3.01 -15.49 -0.25
CA SER A 348 3.74 -15.72 -1.49
C SER A 348 3.14 -16.90 -2.28
N ARG A 349 3.68 -17.14 -3.48
CA ARG A 349 3.25 -18.30 -4.31
C ARG A 349 3.37 -19.66 -3.61
N ALA A 350 4.28 -19.78 -2.66
CA ALA A 350 4.52 -21.01 -1.91
C ALA A 350 3.57 -21.23 -0.73
N MET A 351 2.69 -20.27 -0.43
CA MET A 351 1.82 -20.32 0.74
C MET A 351 0.40 -20.77 0.39
N LEU A 352 -0.36 -21.13 1.44
CA LEU A 352 -1.76 -21.54 1.36
C LEU A 352 -2.61 -20.56 0.52
N ARG A 353 -3.47 -21.12 -0.32
CA ARG A 353 -4.46 -20.42 -1.11
C ARG A 353 -5.80 -21.07 -0.90
N HIS A 354 -6.82 -20.26 -0.98
CA HIS A 354 -8.19 -20.73 -1.06
C HIS A 354 -8.69 -20.55 -2.48
N TYR A 355 -9.27 -21.60 -3.04
CA TYR A 355 -9.96 -21.60 -4.32
C TYR A 355 -11.46 -21.68 -4.06
N ALA A 356 -12.23 -20.91 -4.80
CA ALA A 356 -13.69 -20.95 -4.77
C ALA A 356 -14.19 -21.42 -6.14
N PRO A 357 -14.33 -22.75 -6.37
CA PRO A 357 -14.63 -23.31 -7.68
C PRO A 357 -15.92 -22.78 -8.32
N ASP A 358 -16.88 -22.40 -7.48
CA ASP A 358 -18.18 -21.87 -7.91
C ASP A 358 -18.13 -20.35 -8.22
N ALA A 359 -17.03 -19.68 -7.88
CA ALA A 359 -16.86 -18.26 -8.17
C ALA A 359 -16.21 -18.03 -9.54
N PRO A 360 -16.50 -16.91 -10.22
CA PRO A 360 -15.88 -16.58 -11.49
C PRO A 360 -14.34 -16.59 -11.40
N GLY A 361 -13.70 -17.41 -12.23
CA GLY A 361 -12.24 -17.59 -12.24
C GLY A 361 -11.67 -18.28 -11.01
N CYS A 362 -12.47 -19.05 -10.28
CA CYS A 362 -12.11 -19.78 -9.04
C CYS A 362 -11.54 -18.89 -7.93
N MET A 363 -11.78 -17.59 -7.96
CA MET A 363 -11.24 -16.64 -7.02
C MET A 363 -12.20 -16.35 -5.88
N PRO A 364 -11.76 -16.41 -4.61
CA PRO A 364 -12.60 -16.02 -3.48
C PRO A 364 -13.06 -14.56 -3.61
N PRO A 365 -14.32 -14.26 -3.28
CA PRO A 365 -14.80 -12.88 -3.22
C PRO A 365 -13.98 -12.03 -2.26
N ALA A 366 -13.89 -10.72 -2.52
CA ALA A 366 -13.30 -9.79 -1.56
C ALA A 366 -14.08 -9.82 -0.24
N GLY A 367 -13.34 -9.83 0.88
CA GLY A 367 -13.93 -10.01 2.21
C GLY A 367 -14.00 -11.45 2.67
N THR A 368 -13.60 -12.44 1.85
CA THR A 368 -13.46 -13.83 2.31
C THR A 368 -12.36 -13.90 3.36
N VAL A 369 -12.64 -14.56 4.48
CA VAL A 369 -11.71 -14.84 5.58
C VAL A 369 -11.63 -16.34 5.80
N LEU A 370 -10.41 -16.87 5.79
CA LEU A 370 -10.14 -18.25 6.13
C LEU A 370 -9.36 -18.32 7.46
N GLY A 371 -9.93 -18.91 8.49
CA GLY A 371 -9.25 -19.22 9.75
C GLY A 371 -8.28 -20.38 9.59
N CYS A 372 -6.98 -20.13 9.70
CA CYS A 372 -5.94 -21.17 9.66
C CYS A 372 -5.74 -21.79 11.04
N THR A 373 -5.64 -20.94 12.04
CA THR A 373 -5.58 -21.29 13.48
C THR A 373 -6.49 -20.36 14.26
N ASP A 374 -6.51 -20.48 15.59
CA ASP A 374 -7.35 -19.64 16.46
C ASP A 374 -6.91 -18.16 16.42
N ASP A 375 -5.67 -17.88 16.06
CA ASP A 375 -5.11 -16.53 16.01
C ASP A 375 -4.69 -16.08 14.59
N THR A 376 -4.70 -16.97 13.59
CA THR A 376 -4.16 -16.70 12.25
C THR A 376 -5.22 -16.88 11.17
N PHE A 377 -5.37 -15.86 10.34
CA PHE A 377 -6.40 -15.73 9.32
C PHE A 377 -5.80 -15.35 7.97
N LEU A 378 -6.40 -15.84 6.88
CA LEU A 378 -6.15 -15.34 5.53
C LEU A 378 -7.31 -14.45 5.10
N LEU A 379 -7.02 -13.20 4.79
CA LEU A 379 -7.99 -12.20 4.36
C LEU A 379 -7.82 -11.89 2.88
N PHE A 380 -8.86 -12.12 2.09
CA PHE A 380 -8.93 -11.81 0.66
C PHE A 380 -9.51 -10.40 0.48
N CYS A 381 -8.68 -9.46 0.04
CA CYS A 381 -9.04 -8.02 0.03
C CYS A 381 -9.52 -7.51 -1.33
N ARG A 382 -9.47 -8.32 -2.40
CA ARG A 382 -9.72 -7.85 -3.77
C ARG A 382 -10.58 -8.81 -4.56
N ASP A 383 -11.54 -8.23 -5.29
CA ASP A 383 -12.13 -8.83 -6.47
C ASP A 383 -11.20 -8.52 -7.65
N PHE A 384 -10.56 -9.52 -8.22
CA PHE A 384 -9.64 -9.32 -9.32
C PHE A 384 -10.41 -9.32 -10.64
N ARG A 385 -10.43 -8.19 -11.33
CA ARG A 385 -10.71 -8.14 -12.76
C ARG A 385 -9.41 -7.87 -13.48
N PRO A 386 -8.81 -8.84 -14.20
CA PRO A 386 -7.60 -8.59 -14.97
C PRO A 386 -7.90 -7.51 -16.02
N ALA A 387 -7.14 -6.41 -15.96
CA ALA A 387 -7.06 -5.54 -17.12
C ALA A 387 -6.44 -6.38 -18.24
N SER A 388 -7.14 -6.51 -19.36
CA SER A 388 -6.72 -7.27 -20.52
C SER A 388 -5.24 -7.04 -20.85
N GLY A 389 -4.41 -8.08 -20.79
CA GLY A 389 -3.10 -8.11 -21.41
C GLY A 389 -1.88 -8.52 -20.59
N SER A 390 -1.96 -8.71 -19.27
CA SER A 390 -0.79 -9.18 -18.49
C SER A 390 -1.20 -10.15 -17.39
N LEU A 391 -1.28 -11.42 -17.75
CA LEU A 391 -1.64 -12.53 -16.85
C LEU A 391 -0.60 -12.82 -15.74
N ARG A 392 0.62 -12.27 -15.83
CA ARG A 392 1.70 -12.63 -14.90
C ARG A 392 1.91 -11.67 -13.72
N ALA A 393 1.32 -10.48 -13.71
CA ALA A 393 1.74 -9.44 -12.79
C ALA A 393 0.94 -9.33 -11.49
N PHE A 394 -0.30 -9.83 -11.41
CA PHE A 394 -1.16 -9.53 -10.27
C PHE A 394 -2.03 -10.70 -9.81
N TYR A 395 -1.40 -11.67 -9.15
CA TYR A 395 -2.16 -12.59 -8.32
C TYR A 395 -2.56 -11.85 -7.03
N PRO A 396 -3.85 -11.71 -6.71
CA PRO A 396 -4.26 -11.19 -5.41
C PRO A 396 -3.99 -12.24 -4.36
N TYR A 397 -2.79 -12.17 -3.76
CA TYR A 397 -2.49 -13.00 -2.62
C TYR A 397 -3.29 -12.51 -1.42
N PRO A 398 -3.84 -13.43 -0.60
CA PRO A 398 -4.46 -13.04 0.66
C PRO A 398 -3.42 -12.40 1.59
N LEU A 399 -3.90 -11.55 2.49
CA LEU A 399 -3.13 -11.15 3.65
C LEU A 399 -3.24 -12.23 4.72
N GLU A 400 -2.12 -12.68 5.24
CA GLU A 400 -2.07 -13.43 6.47
C GLU A 400 -2.06 -12.45 7.63
N ILE A 401 -3.03 -12.56 8.52
CA ILE A 401 -3.18 -11.69 9.69
C ILE A 401 -3.21 -12.56 10.93
N ARG A 402 -2.27 -12.33 11.84
CA ARG A 402 -2.25 -12.92 13.17
C ARG A 402 -2.71 -11.91 14.19
N LEU A 403 -3.71 -12.27 15.00
CA LEU A 403 -4.37 -11.41 15.97
C LEU A 403 -4.16 -11.90 17.38
N ASN A 404 -3.63 -11.04 18.24
CA ASN A 404 -3.42 -11.36 19.66
C ASN A 404 -3.70 -10.16 20.54
N HIS A 405 -4.27 -10.41 21.73
CA HIS A 405 -4.23 -9.48 22.84
C HIS A 405 -2.81 -9.43 23.42
N LEU A 406 -2.37 -8.23 23.76
CA LEU A 406 -1.19 -8.01 24.58
C LEU A 406 -1.63 -7.87 26.03
N CYS A 407 -1.23 -8.83 26.88
CA CYS A 407 -1.52 -8.81 28.30
C CYS A 407 -0.53 -7.94 29.08
N ALA A 408 -0.88 -7.54 30.29
CA ALA A 408 -0.05 -6.72 31.17
C ALA A 408 1.30 -7.37 31.58
N ASP A 409 1.38 -8.69 31.54
CA ASP A 409 2.62 -9.46 31.74
C ASP A 409 3.50 -9.55 30.46
N GLY A 410 3.03 -8.98 29.34
CA GLY A 410 3.70 -9.07 28.05
C GLY A 410 3.41 -10.35 27.26
N SER A 411 2.54 -11.23 27.77
CA SER A 411 2.10 -12.41 27.03
C SER A 411 1.12 -12.04 25.89
N LEU A 412 1.03 -12.91 24.90
CA LEU A 412 0.11 -12.77 23.77
C LEU A 412 -0.96 -13.86 23.84
N GLN A 413 -2.22 -13.47 23.84
CA GLN A 413 -3.37 -14.38 23.87
C GLN A 413 -4.24 -14.19 22.62
N PRO A 414 -4.79 -15.27 22.04
CA PRO A 414 -5.73 -15.16 20.93
C PRO A 414 -6.95 -14.30 21.31
N LEU A 415 -7.49 -13.58 20.34
CA LEU A 415 -8.74 -12.86 20.53
C LEU A 415 -9.93 -13.84 20.55
N SER A 416 -11.01 -13.44 21.20
CA SER A 416 -12.30 -14.10 20.99
C SER A 416 -12.73 -13.99 19.53
N SER A 417 -13.57 -14.92 19.07
CA SER A 417 -14.03 -14.92 17.66
C SER A 417 -14.69 -13.60 17.25
N ALA A 418 -15.53 -13.03 18.13
CA ALA A 418 -16.22 -11.77 17.84
C ALA A 418 -15.26 -10.57 17.78
N GLU A 419 -14.23 -10.52 18.63
CA GLU A 419 -13.22 -9.47 18.58
C GLU A 419 -12.34 -9.60 17.34
N ALA A 420 -11.94 -10.84 16.99
CA ALA A 420 -11.18 -11.12 15.78
C ALA A 420 -11.96 -10.69 14.53
N ASP A 421 -13.25 -10.99 14.45
CA ASP A 421 -14.11 -10.56 13.35
C ASP A 421 -14.14 -9.02 13.21
N GLY A 422 -14.26 -8.31 14.33
CA GLY A 422 -14.24 -6.85 14.33
C GLY A 422 -12.92 -6.28 13.81
N VAL A 423 -11.78 -6.87 14.20
CA VAL A 423 -10.45 -6.44 13.73
C VAL A 423 -10.22 -6.83 12.27
N LEU A 424 -10.72 -7.97 11.82
CA LEU A 424 -10.61 -8.39 10.41
C LEU A 424 -11.44 -7.48 9.49
N VAL A 425 -12.66 -7.09 9.90
CA VAL A 425 -13.45 -6.09 9.19
C VAL A 425 -12.72 -4.76 9.13
N GLN A 426 -12.13 -4.30 10.25
CA GLN A 426 -11.30 -3.09 10.29
C GLN A 426 -10.11 -3.18 9.34
N ALA A 427 -9.36 -4.30 9.36
CA ALA A 427 -8.23 -4.56 8.48
C ALA A 427 -8.64 -4.49 7.00
N PHE A 428 -9.76 -5.15 6.65
CA PHE A 428 -10.31 -5.12 5.30
C PHE A 428 -10.63 -3.69 4.84
N GLN A 429 -11.29 -2.91 5.68
CA GLN A 429 -11.64 -1.52 5.37
C GLN A 429 -10.41 -0.63 5.26
N LEU A 430 -9.39 -0.82 6.11
CA LEU A 430 -8.12 -0.10 6.01
C LEU A 430 -7.35 -0.43 4.72
N VAL A 431 -7.43 -1.67 4.24
CA VAL A 431 -6.89 -2.03 2.92
C VAL A 431 -7.66 -1.31 1.82
N ARG A 432 -8.99 -1.30 1.90
CA ARG A 432 -9.86 -0.65 0.91
C ARG A 432 -9.69 0.87 0.90
N ALA A 433 -9.46 1.48 2.06
CA ALA A 433 -9.19 2.91 2.20
C ALA A 433 -7.81 3.33 1.64
N ASN A 434 -6.88 2.38 1.46
CA ASN A 434 -5.53 2.68 1.02
C ASN A 434 -5.49 3.00 -0.49
N PRO A 435 -5.11 4.22 -0.91
CA PRO A 435 -4.98 4.56 -2.33
C PRO A 435 -4.00 3.66 -3.09
N ALA A 436 -3.00 3.10 -2.41
CA ALA A 436 -2.05 2.17 -3.01
C ALA A 436 -2.64 0.77 -3.28
N CYS A 437 -3.86 0.48 -2.82
CA CYS A 437 -4.52 -0.79 -3.14
C CYS A 437 -4.81 -0.92 -4.63
N VAL A 438 -5.00 0.18 -5.34
CA VAL A 438 -5.19 0.23 -6.80
C VAL A 438 -3.96 -0.30 -7.55
N ASP A 439 -2.76 -0.10 -6.98
CA ASP A 439 -1.48 -0.54 -7.55
C ASP A 439 -1.10 -1.98 -7.14
N GLY A 440 -1.99 -2.72 -6.49
CA GLY A 440 -1.70 -4.09 -6.06
C GLY A 440 -1.03 -4.19 -4.69
N ASN A 441 -1.01 -3.13 -3.89
CA ASN A 441 -0.53 -3.17 -2.51
C ASN A 441 -1.68 -3.37 -1.51
N PRO A 442 -2.01 -4.60 -1.10
CA PRO A 442 -3.16 -4.88 -0.23
C PRO A 442 -2.86 -4.66 1.26
N LEU A 443 -1.95 -3.78 1.64
CA LEU A 443 -1.67 -3.52 3.05
C LEU A 443 -2.69 -2.55 3.67
N PRO A 444 -3.04 -2.74 4.94
CA PRO A 444 -3.79 -1.74 5.70
C PRO A 444 -3.16 -0.36 5.59
N LEU A 445 -3.98 0.69 5.47
CA LEU A 445 -3.55 2.06 5.21
C LEU A 445 -2.42 2.52 6.13
N VAL A 446 -2.56 2.31 7.43
CA VAL A 446 -1.57 2.72 8.45
C VAL A 446 -0.23 2.03 8.24
N LEU A 447 -0.22 0.74 7.93
CA LEU A 447 1.02 -0.02 7.69
C LEU A 447 1.65 0.37 6.34
N SER A 448 0.84 0.63 5.32
CA SER A 448 1.32 1.14 4.03
C SER A 448 2.00 2.51 4.17
N HIS A 449 1.50 3.35 5.06
CA HIS A 449 2.09 4.66 5.34
C HIS A 449 3.42 4.54 6.08
N THR A 450 3.51 3.73 7.13
CA THR A 450 4.78 3.50 7.85
C THR A 450 5.85 2.91 6.94
N ASP A 451 5.50 1.94 6.08
CA ASP A 451 6.41 1.38 5.10
C ASP A 451 6.93 2.42 4.10
N ARG A 452 6.06 3.35 3.70
CA ARG A 452 6.45 4.43 2.79
C ARG A 452 7.45 5.37 3.46
N LEU A 453 7.18 5.79 4.70
CA LEU A 453 8.09 6.63 5.48
C LEU A 453 9.48 5.98 5.63
N LEU A 454 9.51 4.73 6.05
CA LEU A 454 10.75 3.98 6.19
C LEU A 454 11.51 3.82 4.88
N ARG A 455 10.82 3.45 3.82
CA ARG A 455 11.44 3.29 2.49
C ARG A 455 12.07 4.60 2.02
N HIS A 456 11.40 5.71 2.22
CA HIS A 456 11.93 7.01 1.86
C HIS A 456 13.17 7.34 2.67
N ARG A 457 13.15 7.11 3.99
CA ARG A 457 14.30 7.40 4.86
C ARG A 457 15.48 6.49 4.56
N CYS A 458 15.26 5.20 4.33
CA CYS A 458 16.32 4.28 3.94
C CYS A 458 16.96 4.67 2.60
N GLN A 459 16.17 5.13 1.62
CA GLN A 459 16.69 5.61 0.35
C GLN A 459 17.50 6.89 0.51
N GLU A 460 17.04 7.83 1.33
CA GLU A 460 17.78 9.06 1.65
C GLU A 460 19.12 8.76 2.34
N TRP A 461 19.09 7.84 3.31
CA TRP A 461 20.30 7.39 4.00
C TRP A 461 21.31 6.73 3.03
N GLN A 462 20.84 5.86 2.12
CA GLN A 462 21.70 5.26 1.11
C GLN A 462 22.39 6.31 0.22
N LEU A 463 21.67 7.36 -0.16
CA LEU A 463 22.26 8.47 -0.92
C LEU A 463 23.27 9.27 -0.08
N GLU A 464 22.94 9.60 1.18
CA GLU A 464 23.83 10.29 2.10
C GLU A 464 25.15 9.52 2.30
N MET A 465 25.08 8.19 2.39
CA MET A 465 26.27 7.34 2.51
C MET A 465 27.08 7.26 1.21
N ALA A 466 26.41 7.16 0.05
CA ALA A 466 27.10 7.19 -1.23
C ALA A 466 27.81 8.53 -1.48
N ASP A 467 27.18 9.65 -1.13
CA ASP A 467 27.78 10.96 -1.26
C ASP A 467 28.99 11.15 -0.31
N ARG A 468 28.98 10.55 0.89
CA ARG A 468 30.13 10.54 1.81
C ARG A 468 31.31 9.73 1.25
N ILE A 469 31.03 8.52 0.76
CA ILE A 469 32.07 7.65 0.18
C ILE A 469 32.72 8.30 -1.07
N ALA A 470 31.98 9.09 -1.82
CA ALA A 470 32.48 9.78 -3.00
C ALA A 470 33.34 11.03 -2.65
N MET A 471 33.25 11.54 -1.40
CA MET A 471 34.04 12.68 -0.92
C MET A 471 35.35 12.26 -0.20
N ASP A 472 35.42 11.01 0.27
CA ASP A 472 36.63 10.39 0.82
C ASP A 472 37.48 9.75 -0.30
#